data_354548e04a760affe5b3466846ce353d
#
_entry.id   354548e04a760affe5b3466846ce353d
#
_cell.length_a   1.000
_cell.length_b   1.000
_cell.length_c   1.000
_cell.angle_alpha   90.00
_cell.angle_beta   90.00
_cell.angle_gamma   90.00
#
_symmetry.space_group_name_H-M   'P 1'
#
loop_
_entity.id
_entity.type
_entity.pdbx_description
1 polymer ?
#
loop_
_entity_poly.entity_id
_entity_poly.type
_entity_poly.pdbx_seq_one_letter_code
_entity_poly.pdbx_strand_id
1 'polypeptide(L)'
;SRRGIFASSAKSTLWGGWILERPTEDSLHTTKMWFGGDLAMGDGSYYKEIAERFAPIDVSFLPIGSYKPSRYTRVHASPRQAAQLHLLTKSKLSLAMHWGTFGFVYDRLEDPPKDLARARKELGIPDTAFYVPKHGEIVPLFR
;
A
#
# COMPACT_ATOMS: atom_id res chain seq x y z
N SER A 1 1.18 -0.81 13.78
CA SER A 1 1.37 -2.21 14.14
C SER A 1 2.83 -2.47 14.48
N ARG A 2 3.07 -3.31 15.45
CA ARG A 2 4.42 -3.63 15.90
C ARG A 2 4.96 -4.75 15.06
N ARG A 3 6.15 -4.56 14.49
CA ARG A 3 6.92 -5.62 13.91
C ARG A 3 7.89 -6.17 14.92
N GLY A 4 7.88 -7.44 15.08
CA GLY A 4 8.95 -8.18 15.71
C GLY A 4 8.74 -9.65 15.43
N ILE A 5 9.58 -10.19 14.56
CA ILE A 5 9.80 -11.64 14.51
C ILE A 5 10.57 -12.07 15.75
N PHE A 6 11.29 -11.14 16.36
CA PHE A 6 12.02 -11.35 17.62
C PHE A 6 11.43 -10.44 18.71
N ALA A 7 11.00 -11.04 19.81
CA ALA A 7 10.32 -10.37 20.90
C ALA A 7 11.09 -9.20 21.53
N SER A 8 12.42 -9.15 21.39
CA SER A 8 13.26 -8.08 21.96
C SER A 8 13.24 -6.79 21.12
N SER A 9 13.05 -6.86 19.80
CA SER A 9 12.99 -5.69 18.93
C SER A 9 11.59 -5.09 18.80
N ALA A 10 10.54 -5.87 19.10
CA ALA A 10 9.15 -5.46 18.96
C ALA A 10 8.74 -4.29 19.87
N LYS A 11 9.52 -4.02 20.91
CA LYS A 11 9.22 -2.96 21.91
C LYS A 11 9.97 -1.65 21.66
N SER A 12 11.00 -1.64 20.82
CA SER A 12 11.93 -0.51 20.68
C SER A 12 11.91 0.17 19.31
N THR A 13 11.33 -0.47 18.28
CA THR A 13 11.28 0.08 16.94
C THR A 13 9.86 0.11 16.39
N LEU A 14 9.50 1.22 15.76
CA LEU A 14 8.26 1.39 15.03
C LEU A 14 8.57 1.43 13.54
N TRP A 15 7.71 0.81 12.74
CA TRP A 15 7.69 1.04 11.30
C TRP A 15 6.74 2.21 11.01
N GLY A 16 6.91 2.84 9.87
CA GLY A 16 6.08 3.97 9.45
C GLY A 16 6.03 4.07 7.93
N GLY A 17 5.16 4.94 7.46
CA GLY A 17 5.11 5.40 6.10
C GLY A 17 5.44 6.88 6.02
N TRP A 18 5.52 7.39 4.80
CA TRP A 18 5.86 8.78 4.54
C TRP A 18 4.78 9.43 3.69
N ILE A 19 4.32 10.60 4.10
CA ILE A 19 3.56 11.50 3.25
C ILE A 19 4.52 12.58 2.76
N LEU A 20 4.62 12.71 1.45
CA LEU A 20 5.34 13.79 0.79
C LEU A 20 4.33 14.75 0.20
N GLU A 21 4.48 16.00 0.51
CA GLU A 21 3.63 17.08 0.02
C GLU A 21 4.49 18.05 -0.80
N ARG A 22 4.04 18.35 -2.02
CA ARG A 22 4.67 19.31 -2.92
C ARG A 22 3.64 20.32 -3.39
N PRO A 23 3.80 21.61 -3.10
CA PRO A 23 2.97 22.63 -3.68
C PRO A 23 3.03 22.59 -5.22
N THR A 24 1.92 22.80 -5.89
CA THR A 24 1.89 22.98 -7.34
C THR A 24 2.46 24.36 -7.71
N GLU A 25 2.84 24.55 -8.98
CA GLU A 25 3.43 25.83 -9.42
C GLU A 25 2.50 27.02 -9.21
N ASP A 26 1.19 26.80 -9.32
CA ASP A 26 0.17 27.82 -9.04
C ASP A 26 -0.07 28.05 -7.54
N SER A 27 0.56 27.28 -6.65
CA SER A 27 0.39 27.31 -5.19
C SER A 27 -1.06 27.11 -4.69
N LEU A 28 -1.97 26.73 -5.58
CA LEU A 28 -3.40 26.51 -5.24
C LEU A 28 -3.64 25.09 -4.74
N HIS A 29 -2.78 24.14 -5.12
CA HIS A 29 -2.91 22.76 -4.78
C HIS A 29 -1.61 22.20 -4.22
N THR A 30 -1.71 21.12 -3.49
CA THR A 30 -0.56 20.36 -3.00
C THR A 30 -0.68 18.93 -3.49
N THR A 31 0.29 18.49 -4.27
CA THR A 31 0.40 17.09 -4.66
C THR A 31 0.85 16.26 -3.47
N LYS A 32 0.13 15.19 -3.18
CA LYS A 32 0.39 14.31 -2.04
C LYS A 32 0.76 12.91 -2.51
N MET A 33 1.88 12.43 -2.04
CA MET A 33 2.35 11.06 -2.27
C MET A 33 2.46 10.34 -0.94
N TRP A 34 1.90 9.13 -0.86
CA TRP A 34 2.02 8.28 0.31
C TRP A 34 2.84 7.03 0.00
N PHE A 35 3.98 6.91 0.65
CA PHE A 35 4.74 5.68 0.68
C PHE A 35 4.36 4.91 1.95
N GLY A 36 3.55 3.85 1.78
CA GLY A 36 3.02 3.08 2.90
C GLY A 36 4.06 2.27 3.64
N GLY A 37 5.20 1.98 2.99
CA GLY A 37 6.21 1.09 3.54
C GLY A 37 5.63 -0.31 3.68
N ASP A 38 6.15 -1.02 4.64
CA ASP A 38 5.83 -2.40 4.95
C ASP A 38 4.71 -2.44 6.01
N LEU A 39 3.50 -2.13 5.59
CA LEU A 39 2.34 -1.94 6.45
C LEU A 39 1.45 -3.18 6.62
N ALA A 40 0.69 -3.20 7.70
CA ALA A 40 -0.44 -4.11 7.89
C ALA A 40 -1.71 -3.31 8.19
N MET A 41 -2.86 -3.84 7.81
CA MET A 41 -4.14 -3.12 7.99
C MET A 41 -4.49 -2.89 9.46
N GLY A 42 -4.18 -3.84 10.34
CA GLY A 42 -4.63 -3.78 11.72
C GLY A 42 -6.15 -3.66 11.82
N ASP A 43 -6.63 -2.80 12.71
CA ASP A 43 -8.04 -2.43 12.83
C ASP A 43 -8.45 -1.27 11.91
N GLY A 44 -7.50 -0.72 11.17
CA GLY A 44 -7.72 0.38 10.22
C GLY A 44 -7.79 1.78 10.84
N SER A 45 -7.74 1.92 12.17
CA SER A 45 -7.88 3.22 12.85
C SER A 45 -6.79 4.21 12.45
N TYR A 46 -5.54 3.75 12.39
CA TYR A 46 -4.41 4.56 11.95
C TYR A 46 -4.58 5.12 10.53
N TYR A 47 -5.15 4.33 9.62
CA TYR A 47 -5.36 4.77 8.23
C TYR A 47 -6.56 5.69 8.07
N LYS A 48 -7.53 5.62 8.98
CA LYS A 48 -8.60 6.62 9.06
C LYS A 48 -8.03 7.99 9.43
N GLU A 49 -7.13 8.03 10.40
CA GLU A 49 -6.42 9.27 10.76
C GLU A 49 -5.61 9.83 9.57
N ILE A 50 -4.90 8.98 8.83
CA ILE A 50 -4.20 9.39 7.60
C ILE A 50 -5.20 9.95 6.58
N ALA A 51 -6.34 9.29 6.39
CA ALA A 51 -7.36 9.74 5.46
C ALA A 51 -7.98 11.08 5.89
N GLU A 52 -8.27 11.26 7.16
CA GLU A 52 -8.82 12.52 7.70
C GLU A 52 -7.85 13.71 7.49
N ARG A 53 -6.56 13.48 7.65
CA ARG A 53 -5.53 14.52 7.54
C ARG A 53 -5.07 14.80 6.12
N PHE A 54 -5.00 13.80 5.27
CA PHE A 54 -4.28 13.90 4.00
C PHE A 54 -5.12 13.56 2.76
N ALA A 55 -6.29 12.90 2.89
CA ALA A 55 -7.08 12.57 1.70
C ALA A 55 -7.68 13.83 1.03
N PRO A 56 -7.85 13.81 -0.29
CA PRO A 56 -7.43 12.76 -1.20
C PRO A 56 -5.91 12.73 -1.41
N ILE A 57 -5.37 11.52 -1.62
CA ILE A 57 -3.95 11.32 -1.91
C ILE A 57 -3.79 11.13 -3.43
N ASP A 58 -2.84 11.82 -4.06
CA ASP A 58 -2.67 11.74 -5.51
C ASP A 58 -2.05 10.40 -5.91
N VAL A 59 -0.97 9.99 -5.23
CA VAL A 59 -0.30 8.72 -5.50
C VAL A 59 0.02 7.99 -4.19
N SER A 60 -0.35 6.71 -4.11
CA SER A 60 0.01 5.83 -3.00
C SER A 60 0.86 4.66 -3.46
N PHE A 61 1.89 4.32 -2.72
CA PHE A 61 2.69 3.11 -2.91
C PHE A 61 2.31 2.11 -1.82
N LEU A 62 1.62 1.03 -2.20
CA LEU A 62 1.02 0.09 -1.28
C LEU A 62 1.58 -1.32 -1.45
N PRO A 63 1.99 -1.98 -0.35
CA PRO A 63 2.51 -3.34 -0.41
C PRO A 63 1.39 -4.33 -0.67
N ILE A 64 1.67 -5.35 -1.47
CA ILE A 64 0.74 -6.43 -1.80
C ILE A 64 1.32 -7.83 -1.59
N GLY A 65 2.55 -7.97 -1.11
CA GLY A 65 3.25 -9.25 -0.96
C GLY A 65 3.42 -9.72 0.49
N SER A 66 3.89 -10.95 0.64
CA SER A 66 4.24 -11.57 1.95
C SER A 66 3.07 -11.74 2.92
N TYR A 67 1.85 -11.94 2.41
CA TYR A 67 0.62 -12.04 3.22
C TYR A 67 0.19 -13.49 3.50
N LYS A 68 0.81 -14.49 2.89
CA LYS A 68 0.48 -15.91 3.11
C LYS A 68 1.47 -16.58 4.07
N PRO A 69 1.00 -17.52 4.90
CA PRO A 69 -0.41 -17.81 5.17
C PRO A 69 -1.11 -16.64 5.88
N SER A 70 -2.43 -16.66 6.00
CA SER A 70 -3.26 -15.55 6.48
C SER A 70 -2.81 -14.92 7.80
N ARG A 71 -2.10 -15.66 8.67
CA ARG A 71 -1.55 -15.10 9.92
C ARG A 71 -0.56 -13.94 9.67
N TYR A 72 0.08 -13.90 8.50
CA TYR A 72 1.00 -12.81 8.14
C TYR A 72 0.30 -11.51 7.78
N THR A 73 -1.02 -11.52 7.55
CA THR A 73 -1.79 -10.28 7.35
C THR A 73 -1.81 -9.39 8.61
N ARG A 74 -1.34 -9.89 9.74
CA ARG A 74 -1.11 -9.08 10.95
C ARG A 74 0.12 -8.16 10.85
N VAL A 75 1.03 -8.45 9.93
CA VAL A 75 2.29 -7.70 9.73
C VAL A 75 2.49 -7.23 8.29
N HIS A 76 1.82 -7.85 7.33
CA HIS A 76 1.85 -7.49 5.91
C HIS A 76 0.42 -7.37 5.39
N ALA A 77 0.08 -6.26 4.74
CA ALA A 77 -1.22 -6.11 4.12
C ALA A 77 -1.39 -7.11 2.97
N SER A 78 -2.53 -7.79 2.94
CA SER A 78 -2.92 -8.57 1.77
C SER A 78 -3.30 -7.64 0.61
N PRO A 79 -3.31 -8.13 -0.66
CA PRO A 79 -3.77 -7.35 -1.80
C PRO A 79 -5.17 -6.76 -1.61
N ARG A 80 -6.09 -7.50 -0.97
CA ARG A 80 -7.42 -7.00 -0.62
C ARG A 80 -7.38 -5.86 0.38
N GLN A 81 -6.55 -5.96 1.40
CA GLN A 81 -6.38 -4.90 2.39
C GLN A 81 -5.73 -3.66 1.77
N ALA A 82 -4.74 -3.83 0.87
CA ALA A 82 -4.18 -2.72 0.10
C ALA A 82 -5.25 -2.02 -0.76
N ALA A 83 -6.13 -2.77 -1.41
CA ALA A 83 -7.25 -2.21 -2.17
C ALA A 83 -8.25 -1.45 -1.26
N GLN A 84 -8.50 -1.94 -0.05
CA GLN A 84 -9.31 -1.20 0.93
C GLN A 84 -8.63 0.10 1.40
N LEU A 85 -7.30 0.09 1.56
CA LEU A 85 -6.54 1.30 1.90
C LEU A 85 -6.59 2.34 0.77
N HIS A 86 -6.49 1.91 -0.50
CA HIS A 86 -6.69 2.80 -1.65
C HIS A 86 -8.02 3.55 -1.56
N LEU A 87 -9.11 2.85 -1.29
CA LEU A 87 -10.44 3.46 -1.15
C LEU A 87 -10.54 4.37 0.08
N LEU A 88 -10.04 3.90 1.22
CA LEU A 88 -10.11 4.64 2.48
C LEU A 88 -9.37 5.98 2.39
N THR A 89 -8.19 6.00 1.81
CA THR A 89 -7.37 7.21 1.65
C THR A 89 -7.78 8.05 0.42
N LYS A 90 -8.81 7.61 -0.31
CA LYS A 90 -9.27 8.25 -1.56
C LYS A 90 -8.11 8.52 -2.52
N SER A 91 -7.21 7.52 -2.64
CA SER A 91 -6.07 7.64 -3.53
C SER A 91 -6.52 7.71 -4.98
N LYS A 92 -6.04 8.69 -5.74
CA LYS A 92 -6.34 8.80 -7.18
C LYS A 92 -5.64 7.70 -7.98
N LEU A 93 -4.39 7.40 -7.61
CA LEU A 93 -3.59 6.31 -8.16
C LEU A 93 -2.91 5.58 -7.02
N SER A 94 -2.96 4.25 -7.03
CA SER A 94 -2.07 3.42 -6.19
C SER A 94 -1.16 2.57 -7.06
N LEU A 95 0.09 2.48 -6.66
CA LEU A 95 1.09 1.60 -7.27
C LEU A 95 1.42 0.46 -6.32
N ALA A 96 1.31 -0.75 -6.82
CA ALA A 96 1.64 -1.95 -6.05
C ALA A 96 3.15 -2.09 -5.88
N MET A 97 3.58 -2.39 -4.67
CA MET A 97 4.98 -2.65 -4.34
C MET A 97 5.12 -3.87 -3.42
N HIS A 98 6.35 -4.20 -3.04
CA HIS A 98 6.68 -5.24 -2.07
C HIS A 98 6.17 -6.64 -2.51
N TRP A 99 6.37 -6.98 -3.79
CA TRP A 99 6.03 -8.28 -4.35
C TRP A 99 7.04 -8.73 -5.41
N GLY A 100 7.08 -10.02 -5.69
CA GLY A 100 7.83 -10.55 -6.83
C GLY A 100 9.35 -10.63 -6.67
N THR A 101 9.93 -10.22 -5.53
CA THR A 101 11.39 -10.24 -5.30
C THR A 101 11.84 -11.55 -4.64
N PHE A 102 11.14 -11.98 -3.61
CA PHE A 102 11.46 -13.20 -2.87
C PHE A 102 10.27 -14.16 -2.90
N GLY A 103 10.52 -15.40 -3.29
CA GLY A 103 9.56 -16.50 -3.12
C GLY A 103 9.67 -17.06 -1.71
N PHE A 104 8.85 -16.55 -0.79
CA PHE A 104 8.70 -17.19 0.51
C PHE A 104 7.86 -18.47 0.38
N VAL A 105 8.01 -19.39 1.34
CA VAL A 105 7.52 -20.78 1.27
C VAL A 105 6.04 -20.91 0.86
N TYR A 106 5.24 -19.90 1.07
CA TYR A 106 3.79 -19.94 0.87
C TYR A 106 3.26 -18.99 -0.22
N ASP A 107 4.06 -18.03 -0.67
CA ASP A 107 3.67 -17.08 -1.71
C ASP A 107 4.35 -17.44 -3.03
N ARG A 108 3.56 -17.76 -4.05
CA ARG A 108 4.08 -17.77 -5.42
C ARG A 108 4.26 -16.32 -5.86
N LEU A 109 5.34 -16.03 -6.58
CA LEU A 109 5.67 -14.68 -7.04
C LEU A 109 4.53 -13.97 -7.79
N GLU A 110 3.68 -14.76 -8.45
CA GLU A 110 2.57 -14.27 -9.28
C GLU A 110 1.24 -14.10 -8.52
N ASP A 111 1.13 -14.62 -7.29
CA ASP A 111 -0.12 -14.59 -6.53
C ASP A 111 -0.56 -13.16 -6.17
N PRO A 112 0.34 -12.26 -5.69
CA PRO A 112 -0.07 -10.94 -5.27
C PRO A 112 -0.76 -10.11 -6.37
N PRO A 113 -0.25 -10.02 -7.61
CA PRO A 113 -0.97 -9.36 -8.70
C PRO A 113 -2.32 -9.98 -9.02
N LYS A 114 -2.43 -11.32 -9.02
CA LYS A 114 -3.68 -12.03 -9.31
C LYS A 114 -4.72 -11.77 -8.22
N ASP A 115 -4.31 -11.81 -6.96
CA ASP A 115 -5.18 -11.56 -5.82
C ASP A 115 -5.60 -10.08 -5.75
N LEU A 116 -4.71 -9.15 -6.14
CA LEU A 116 -5.08 -7.74 -6.28
C LEU A 116 -6.10 -7.52 -7.41
N ALA A 117 -5.91 -8.15 -8.56
CA ALA A 117 -6.86 -8.06 -9.68
C ALA A 117 -8.26 -8.54 -9.26
N ARG A 118 -8.34 -9.62 -8.48
CA ARG A 118 -9.60 -10.11 -7.90
C ARG A 118 -10.20 -9.09 -6.92
N ALA A 119 -9.40 -8.59 -5.99
CA ALA A 119 -9.84 -7.61 -5.00
C ALA A 119 -10.35 -6.31 -5.65
N ARG A 120 -9.66 -5.81 -6.70
CA ARG A 120 -10.10 -4.64 -7.46
C ARG A 120 -11.47 -4.86 -8.09
N LYS A 121 -11.65 -6.01 -8.75
CA LYS A 121 -12.94 -6.36 -9.37
C LYS A 121 -14.08 -6.40 -8.34
N GLU A 122 -13.85 -7.00 -7.18
CA GLU A 122 -14.83 -7.09 -6.09
C GLU A 122 -15.17 -5.73 -5.48
N LEU A 123 -14.20 -4.81 -5.43
CA LEU A 123 -14.35 -3.50 -4.81
C LEU A 123 -14.64 -2.38 -5.83
N GLY A 124 -14.79 -2.70 -7.11
CA GLY A 124 -15.09 -1.73 -8.16
C GLY A 124 -13.94 -0.75 -8.46
N ILE A 125 -12.69 -1.15 -8.22
CA ILE A 125 -11.51 -0.31 -8.46
C ILE A 125 -10.98 -0.60 -9.87
N PRO A 126 -10.90 0.41 -10.77
CA PRO A 126 -10.30 0.26 -12.08
C PRO A 126 -8.82 -0.16 -11.99
N ASP A 127 -8.33 -0.91 -12.97
CA ASP A 127 -6.91 -1.29 -13.03
C ASP A 127 -5.98 -0.08 -13.25
N THR A 128 -6.49 0.98 -13.86
CA THR A 128 -5.80 2.26 -13.99
C THR A 128 -5.69 3.05 -12.69
N ALA A 129 -6.57 2.80 -11.70
CA ALA A 129 -6.55 3.47 -10.41
C ALA A 129 -5.69 2.74 -9.36
N PHE A 130 -5.54 1.41 -9.49
CA PHE A 130 -4.59 0.65 -8.69
C PHE A 130 -3.75 -0.24 -9.61
N TYR A 131 -2.61 0.28 -10.01
CA TYR A 131 -1.76 -0.32 -11.02
C TYR A 131 -0.66 -1.20 -10.43
N VAL A 132 -0.34 -2.29 -11.12
CA VAL A 132 0.77 -3.18 -10.79
C VAL A 132 1.89 -2.98 -11.81
N PRO A 133 2.89 -2.15 -11.52
CA PRO A 133 3.98 -1.93 -12.47
C PRO A 133 4.82 -3.20 -12.64
N LYS A 134 5.33 -3.42 -13.84
CA LYS A 134 6.36 -4.43 -14.08
C LYS A 134 7.67 -4.00 -13.43
N HIS A 135 8.49 -4.95 -13.01
CA HIS A 135 9.81 -4.63 -12.51
C HIS A 135 10.64 -3.90 -13.58
N GLY A 136 11.16 -2.72 -13.22
CA GLY A 136 11.89 -1.86 -14.15
C GLY A 136 11.02 -0.95 -15.04
N GLU A 137 9.70 -1.01 -14.90
CA GLU A 137 8.80 -0.13 -15.65
C GLU A 137 8.85 1.32 -15.14
N ILE A 138 8.87 2.25 -16.09
CA ILE A 138 8.76 3.68 -15.80
C ILE A 138 7.27 4.05 -15.85
N VAL A 139 6.71 4.48 -14.73
CA VAL A 139 5.32 4.91 -14.63
C VAL A 139 5.28 6.44 -14.47
N PRO A 140 4.76 7.20 -15.44
CA PRO A 140 4.59 8.64 -15.28
C PRO A 140 3.47 8.91 -14.25
N LEU A 141 3.80 9.63 -13.19
CA LEU A 141 2.88 9.87 -12.06
C LEU A 141 2.04 11.14 -12.22
N PHE A 142 2.57 12.12 -12.91
CA PHE A 142 1.96 13.43 -13.10
C PHE A 142 2.08 13.82 -14.57
N ARG A 143 0.98 14.25 -15.15
CA ARG A 143 0.91 14.84 -16.48
C ARG A 143 0.45 16.28 -16.35
#